data_e0fa17b096c645c1811bebc57e1343f3
#
_entry.id   e0fa17b096c645c1811bebc57e1343f3
#
_cell.length_a   1.000
_cell.length_b   1.000
_cell.length_c   1.000
_cell.angle_alpha   90.00
_cell.angle_beta   90.00
_cell.angle_gamma   90.00
#
_symmetry.space_group_name_H-M   'P 1'
#
loop_
_entity.id
_entity.type
_entity.pdbx_description
1 polymer ?
#
loop_
_entity_poly.entity_id
_entity_poly.type
_entity_poly.pdbx_seq_one_letter_code
_entity_poly.pdbx_strand_id
1 'polypeptide(L)'
;KIEARETNVAGTEKLFMHSEAEATINSKGIAQLHGEKRNNYSNKATDYETQKEEIESKCMVKFRPHNKWQGEFGFDWLREGDSGQLGDTWFRKIMGRYYNETSFSTLFTDTNRWGYFKKEPNMYDRKLRLYTNLQINWKSVKGKPYLYPVPMLTLLKGNIATFNLKLEIKEKPKKLTFEFANDATTYLELNKTEITDIREGKYTLYNQLSIKCIKEFDDIQILYVKADDKICGAMKIHPNTSQFRKNINVVFITVGTNINGKIEYGFSYGNAKQVFKNHLNQALVIPNIVPSIILDCTSNDFKSRFCSRIGSKYLFTNSSNLKEYLERKLIEQCGNIYDNYYKLFFIGEEYITSGGNVNGFSYGNSKFGVYFKGHNESTIAHEIMHAMNLPHTFASVDQGTLLAKFTYEAGQTNNIMDYSHWPSFGNKPRITTYHWQWRVINSKILDLHRGMGFINRLKKWLNNF
;
A
#
# COMPACT_ATOMS: atom_id res chain seq x y z
N LYS A 1 31.55 -14.50 -10.65
CA LYS A 1 32.66 -15.47 -10.81
C LYS A 1 33.94 -14.71 -10.62
N ILE A 2 34.82 -15.16 -9.72
CA ILE A 2 36.16 -14.61 -9.53
C ILE A 2 37.14 -15.65 -10.11
N GLU A 3 37.89 -15.27 -11.14
CA GLU A 3 38.91 -16.10 -11.74
C GLU A 3 40.27 -15.42 -11.54
N ALA A 4 41.12 -16.00 -10.72
CA ALA A 4 42.45 -15.49 -10.44
C ALA A 4 43.44 -16.64 -10.21
N ARG A 5 44.75 -16.39 -10.41
CA ARG A 5 45.81 -17.35 -10.03
C ARG A 5 45.87 -17.54 -8.52
N GLU A 6 45.60 -16.46 -7.79
CA GLU A 6 45.58 -16.44 -6.33
C GLU A 6 44.46 -15.44 -5.89
N THR A 7 43.68 -15.82 -4.89
CA THR A 7 42.65 -14.98 -4.30
C THR A 7 42.81 -15.03 -2.80
N ASN A 8 43.13 -13.88 -2.20
CA ASN A 8 43.21 -13.70 -0.75
C ASN A 8 42.00 -12.91 -0.28
N VAL A 9 41.21 -13.51 0.61
CA VAL A 9 40.07 -12.87 1.25
C VAL A 9 40.29 -12.93 2.75
N ALA A 10 40.41 -11.78 3.40
CA ALA A 10 40.69 -11.69 4.83
C ALA A 10 39.61 -10.89 5.55
N GLY A 11 39.24 -11.34 6.74
CA GLY A 11 38.40 -10.60 7.67
C GLY A 11 39.00 -10.60 9.07
N THR A 12 38.99 -9.47 9.75
CA THR A 12 39.66 -9.29 11.06
C THR A 12 38.87 -9.97 12.21
N GLU A 13 37.55 -10.03 12.13
CA GLU A 13 36.75 -10.70 13.13
C GLU A 13 35.91 -11.86 12.56
N LYS A 14 35.25 -11.62 11.44
CA LYS A 14 34.42 -12.63 10.75
C LYS A 14 34.37 -12.34 9.27
N LEU A 15 34.45 -13.42 8.48
CA LEU A 15 34.23 -13.40 7.05
C LEU A 15 32.91 -14.11 6.75
N PHE A 16 31.99 -13.43 6.09
CA PHE A 16 30.74 -14.02 5.63
C PHE A 16 30.71 -14.04 4.10
N MET A 17 30.53 -15.20 3.52
CA MET A 17 30.17 -15.35 2.12
C MET A 17 28.73 -15.78 2.04
N HIS A 18 27.90 -15.01 1.31
CA HIS A 18 26.49 -15.28 1.14
C HIS A 18 26.18 -15.50 -0.33
N SER A 19 25.39 -16.53 -0.61
CA SER A 19 24.84 -16.80 -1.92
C SER A 19 23.35 -17.12 -1.78
N GLU A 20 22.54 -16.61 -2.70
CA GLU A 20 21.08 -16.86 -2.70
C GLU A 20 20.72 -18.28 -3.18
N ALA A 21 21.64 -18.98 -3.81
CA ALA A 21 21.42 -20.32 -4.33
C ALA A 21 22.52 -21.29 -3.88
N GLU A 22 23.73 -21.14 -4.39
CA GLU A 22 24.84 -22.02 -4.13
C GLU A 22 26.17 -21.23 -4.17
N ALA A 23 27.07 -21.49 -3.23
CA ALA A 23 28.43 -20.98 -3.23
C ALA A 23 29.39 -22.15 -3.38
N THR A 24 30.12 -22.16 -4.47
CA THR A 24 31.10 -23.23 -4.76
C THR A 24 32.51 -22.66 -4.80
N ILE A 25 33.43 -23.23 -4.03
CA ILE A 25 34.85 -22.93 -4.08
C ILE A 25 35.55 -24.07 -4.80
N ASN A 26 36.02 -23.79 -6.01
CA ASN A 26 36.77 -24.77 -6.82
C ASN A 26 38.23 -24.37 -6.90
N SER A 27 39.14 -25.33 -6.66
CA SER A 27 40.55 -25.17 -6.83
C SER A 27 41.12 -26.34 -7.64
N LYS A 28 42.03 -26.05 -8.56
CA LYS A 28 42.81 -27.09 -9.27
C LYS A 28 43.92 -27.69 -8.40
N GLY A 29 44.19 -27.14 -7.24
CA GLY A 29 45.19 -27.56 -6.28
C GLY A 29 44.57 -27.78 -4.91
N ILE A 30 45.26 -27.29 -3.87
CA ILE A 30 44.81 -27.41 -2.48
C ILE A 30 44.04 -26.17 -2.09
N ALA A 31 42.78 -26.32 -1.61
CA ALA A 31 42.04 -25.26 -0.92
C ALA A 31 42.25 -25.43 0.59
N GLN A 32 42.83 -24.42 1.24
CA GLN A 32 43.03 -24.44 2.70
C GLN A 32 42.12 -23.39 3.36
N LEU A 33 41.33 -23.83 4.34
CA LEU A 33 40.52 -22.99 5.18
C LEU A 33 41.13 -23.00 6.60
N HIS A 34 41.60 -21.84 7.05
CA HIS A 34 42.17 -21.66 8.37
C HIS A 34 41.24 -20.90 9.28
N GLY A 35 40.97 -21.41 10.48
CA GLY A 35 40.19 -20.77 11.54
C GLY A 35 40.53 -21.37 12.91
N GLU A 36 40.28 -20.64 13.97
CA GLU A 36 40.50 -21.10 15.34
C GLU A 36 39.72 -22.35 15.72
N LYS A 37 38.58 -22.58 15.06
CA LYS A 37 37.82 -23.84 15.17
C LYS A 37 37.84 -24.53 13.81
N ARG A 38 38.53 -25.68 13.73
CA ARG A 38 38.52 -26.53 12.54
C ARG A 38 37.17 -27.22 12.39
N ASN A 39 36.43 -26.87 11.38
CA ASN A 39 35.38 -27.74 10.84
C ASN A 39 36.06 -28.61 9.77
N ASN A 40 36.38 -29.84 10.12
CA ASN A 40 36.87 -30.82 9.14
C ASN A 40 35.70 -31.28 8.27
N TYR A 41 35.65 -30.83 7.04
CA TYR A 41 34.80 -31.45 6.03
C TYR A 41 35.57 -32.65 5.47
N SER A 42 35.30 -33.86 5.95
CA SER A 42 35.80 -35.09 5.31
C SER A 42 34.96 -35.35 4.05
N ASN A 43 35.58 -35.91 2.99
CA ASN A 43 34.90 -36.39 1.79
C ASN A 43 33.99 -37.61 2.03
N LYS A 44 33.77 -38.05 3.23
CA LYS A 44 32.65 -38.88 3.63
C LYS A 44 31.52 -37.95 3.96
N ALA A 45 30.44 -38.01 3.17
CA ALA A 45 29.15 -37.56 3.61
C ALA A 45 28.95 -38.17 5.01
N THR A 46 29.23 -37.42 6.05
CA THR A 46 28.71 -37.71 7.36
C THR A 46 27.26 -37.42 7.20
N ASP A 47 26.43 -38.44 7.13
CA ASP A 47 25.01 -38.31 7.39
C ASP A 47 24.90 -37.67 8.76
N TYR A 48 24.79 -36.32 8.78
CA TYR A 48 24.17 -35.63 9.87
C TYR A 48 22.68 -35.89 9.69
N GLU A 49 22.26 -37.12 9.97
CA GLU A 49 20.97 -37.41 10.54
C GLU A 49 20.90 -36.83 11.96
N THR A 50 21.17 -35.56 12.13
CA THR A 50 20.26 -34.78 12.94
C THR A 50 19.08 -34.54 12.03
N GLN A 51 18.16 -35.49 12.01
CA GLN A 51 16.75 -35.18 11.93
C GLN A 51 16.52 -34.14 13.03
N LYS A 52 16.81 -32.84 12.74
CA LYS A 52 15.94 -31.82 13.24
C LYS A 52 14.62 -32.24 12.66
N GLU A 53 13.78 -32.87 13.49
CA GLU A 53 12.37 -32.98 13.21
C GLU A 53 11.98 -31.58 12.73
N GLU A 54 11.71 -31.43 11.43
CA GLU A 54 11.14 -30.20 10.91
C GLU A 54 9.83 -30.10 11.61
N ILE A 55 9.79 -29.34 12.71
CA ILE A 55 8.60 -29.15 13.53
C ILE A 55 7.64 -28.40 12.62
N GLU A 56 6.82 -29.15 11.92
CA GLU A 56 5.78 -28.59 11.07
C GLU A 56 4.91 -27.68 11.91
N SER A 57 4.79 -26.41 11.53
CA SER A 57 3.89 -25.51 12.22
C SER A 57 2.47 -26.03 12.01
N LYS A 58 1.78 -26.34 13.10
CA LYS A 58 0.43 -26.90 13.09
C LYS A 58 -0.66 -25.85 13.02
N CYS A 59 -0.27 -24.59 13.08
CA CYS A 59 -1.16 -23.44 13.06
C CYS A 59 -0.57 -22.33 12.20
N MET A 60 -1.43 -21.64 11.42
CA MET A 60 -1.10 -20.40 10.71
C MET A 60 -2.22 -19.39 10.92
N VAL A 61 -1.84 -18.16 11.27
CA VAL A 61 -2.77 -17.05 11.49
C VAL A 61 -2.42 -15.88 10.58
N LYS A 62 -3.38 -15.45 9.75
CA LYS A 62 -3.26 -14.28 8.89
C LYS A 62 -4.21 -13.18 9.34
N PHE A 63 -3.75 -11.94 9.32
CA PHE A 63 -4.55 -10.76 9.65
C PHE A 63 -5.27 -10.25 8.41
N ARG A 64 -6.55 -9.88 8.58
CA ARG A 64 -7.35 -9.16 7.59
C ARG A 64 -8.10 -8.02 8.30
N PRO A 65 -8.29 -6.87 7.66
CA PRO A 65 -9.07 -5.81 8.29
C PRO A 65 -10.50 -6.29 8.53
N HIS A 66 -11.18 -5.68 9.50
CA HIS A 66 -12.59 -6.02 9.78
C HIS A 66 -13.50 -5.70 8.58
N ASN A 67 -14.66 -6.35 8.51
CA ASN A 67 -15.53 -6.27 7.33
C ASN A 67 -16.06 -4.86 7.00
N LYS A 68 -16.16 -3.98 8.01
CA LYS A 68 -16.62 -2.59 7.86
C LYS A 68 -15.47 -1.58 7.70
N TRP A 69 -14.25 -2.05 7.52
CA TRP A 69 -13.10 -1.17 7.34
C TRP A 69 -13.26 -0.30 6.09
N GLN A 70 -13.08 1.01 6.29
CA GLN A 70 -13.18 2.05 5.26
C GLN A 70 -11.88 2.86 5.14
N GLY A 71 -10.75 2.23 5.46
CA GLY A 71 -9.43 2.87 5.36
C GLY A 71 -9.02 3.74 6.57
N GLU A 72 -9.65 3.55 7.74
CA GLU A 72 -9.38 4.33 8.96
C GLU A 72 -7.94 4.19 9.44
N PHE A 73 -7.30 3.10 9.10
CA PHE A 73 -5.89 2.82 9.33
C PHE A 73 -5.27 2.25 8.05
N GLY A 74 -3.97 2.44 7.86
CA GLY A 74 -3.27 1.82 6.74
C GLY A 74 -2.93 0.37 7.03
N PHE A 75 -3.34 -0.52 6.11
CA PHE A 75 -3.02 -1.93 6.23
C PHE A 75 -2.71 -2.52 4.84
N ASP A 76 -1.45 -2.90 4.64
CA ASP A 76 -1.00 -3.55 3.41
C ASP A 76 -0.58 -4.99 3.68
N TRP A 77 -1.24 -5.93 2.99
CA TRP A 77 -0.94 -7.36 3.00
C TRP A 77 -0.86 -7.90 1.59
N LEU A 78 -0.17 -9.00 1.40
CA LEU A 78 -0.17 -9.70 0.12
C LEU A 78 -1.55 -10.27 -0.14
N ARG A 79 -2.24 -9.75 -1.17
CA ARG A 79 -3.63 -10.11 -1.47
C ARG A 79 -3.72 -11.53 -1.99
N GLU A 80 -4.59 -12.33 -1.38
CA GLU A 80 -4.91 -13.71 -1.76
C GLU A 80 -6.39 -13.86 -2.17
N GLY A 81 -7.18 -12.79 -2.10
CA GLY A 81 -8.62 -12.81 -2.37
C GLY A 81 -9.42 -13.48 -1.27
N ASP A 82 -8.99 -13.31 -0.02
CA ASP A 82 -9.49 -14.06 1.11
C ASP A 82 -10.00 -13.21 2.29
N SER A 83 -10.01 -11.88 2.16
CA SER A 83 -10.50 -10.99 3.22
C SER A 83 -12.02 -10.92 3.30
N GLY A 84 -12.73 -11.35 2.26
CA GLY A 84 -14.18 -11.18 2.12
C GLY A 84 -14.61 -9.79 1.64
N GLN A 85 -13.67 -8.87 1.41
CA GLN A 85 -13.97 -7.55 0.85
C GLN A 85 -14.04 -7.58 -0.68
N LEU A 86 -14.99 -6.85 -1.25
CA LEU A 86 -15.03 -6.65 -2.71
C LEU A 86 -13.75 -5.96 -3.19
N GLY A 87 -13.15 -6.47 -4.27
CA GLY A 87 -11.89 -5.96 -4.81
C GLY A 87 -10.63 -6.43 -4.08
N ASP A 88 -10.74 -7.30 -3.07
CA ASP A 88 -9.60 -8.07 -2.57
C ASP A 88 -9.33 -9.24 -3.50
N THR A 89 -8.76 -8.97 -4.66
CA THR A 89 -8.45 -9.98 -5.66
C THR A 89 -7.03 -10.53 -5.46
N TRP A 90 -6.85 -11.83 -5.63
CA TRP A 90 -5.54 -12.45 -5.52
C TRP A 90 -4.54 -11.83 -6.51
N PHE A 91 -3.50 -11.17 -6.00
CA PHE A 91 -2.51 -10.45 -6.81
C PHE A 91 -1.88 -11.31 -7.91
N ARG A 92 -1.65 -12.60 -7.67
CA ARG A 92 -1.15 -13.51 -8.70
C ARG A 92 -2.06 -13.62 -9.94
N LYS A 93 -3.35 -13.30 -9.80
CA LYS A 93 -4.32 -13.34 -10.89
C LYS A 93 -4.40 -12.06 -11.70
N ILE A 94 -3.99 -10.92 -11.13
CA ILE A 94 -4.23 -9.57 -11.67
C ILE A 94 -2.98 -8.73 -11.85
N MET A 95 -1.80 -9.24 -11.52
CA MET A 95 -0.53 -8.52 -11.76
C MET A 95 0.05 -8.92 -13.11
N GLY A 96 0.45 -7.90 -13.90
CA GLY A 96 0.94 -8.11 -15.25
C GLY A 96 1.26 -6.82 -15.97
N ARG A 97 1.10 -6.82 -17.29
CA ARG A 97 1.35 -5.66 -18.16
C ARG A 97 0.25 -5.49 -19.19
N TYR A 98 0.11 -4.26 -19.67
CA TYR A 98 -0.72 -3.92 -20.82
C TYR A 98 0.10 -3.82 -22.09
N TYR A 99 -0.49 -4.23 -23.20
CA TYR A 99 0.09 -4.24 -24.53
C TYR A 99 -0.88 -3.60 -25.52
N ASN A 100 -0.34 -3.01 -26.60
CA ASN A 100 -1.15 -2.37 -27.65
C ASN A 100 -1.94 -3.39 -28.49
N GLU A 101 -1.42 -4.60 -28.57
CA GLU A 101 -1.96 -5.65 -29.44
C GLU A 101 -2.09 -6.98 -28.68
N THR A 102 -2.99 -7.83 -29.14
CA THR A 102 -3.15 -9.21 -28.60
C THR A 102 -1.91 -10.08 -28.83
N SER A 103 -1.04 -9.72 -29.77
CA SER A 103 0.27 -10.36 -29.99
C SER A 103 1.26 -10.13 -28.85
N PHE A 104 0.95 -9.16 -27.96
CA PHE A 104 1.82 -8.76 -26.83
C PHE A 104 3.24 -8.33 -27.27
N SER A 105 3.37 -7.77 -28.47
CA SER A 105 4.65 -7.33 -29.03
C SER A 105 5.09 -5.95 -28.55
N THR A 106 4.13 -5.04 -28.31
CA THR A 106 4.40 -3.64 -27.95
C THR A 106 3.68 -3.27 -26.66
N LEU A 107 4.42 -2.75 -25.68
CA LEU A 107 3.86 -2.28 -24.42
C LEU A 107 2.93 -1.09 -24.62
N PHE A 108 1.79 -1.13 -23.96
CA PHE A 108 0.83 -0.04 -23.94
C PHE A 108 1.28 1.06 -22.98
N THR A 109 1.33 2.29 -23.45
CA THR A 109 1.92 3.41 -22.71
C THR A 109 0.91 4.48 -22.28
N ASP A 110 -0.33 4.42 -22.77
CA ASP A 110 -1.38 5.38 -22.39
C ASP A 110 -1.82 5.15 -20.92
N THR A 111 -1.71 6.18 -20.08
CA THR A 111 -2.07 6.12 -18.67
C THR A 111 -3.57 6.28 -18.40
N ASN A 112 -4.34 6.75 -19.40
CA ASN A 112 -5.77 7.00 -19.28
C ASN A 112 -6.64 5.90 -19.91
N ARG A 113 -6.00 4.98 -20.63
CA ARG A 113 -6.63 3.84 -21.28
C ARG A 113 -5.83 2.58 -20.95
N TRP A 114 -6.40 1.43 -21.20
CA TRP A 114 -5.73 0.14 -21.09
C TRP A 114 -5.90 -0.65 -22.39
N GLY A 115 -4.81 -1.28 -22.82
CA GLY A 115 -4.79 -2.20 -23.95
C GLY A 115 -5.14 -3.63 -23.52
N TYR A 116 -4.46 -4.59 -24.10
CA TYR A 116 -4.62 -6.01 -23.77
C TYR A 116 -3.77 -6.37 -22.56
N PHE A 117 -4.40 -6.87 -21.50
CA PHE A 117 -3.71 -7.26 -20.28
C PHE A 117 -3.16 -8.69 -20.37
N LYS A 118 -1.90 -8.86 -19.99
CA LYS A 118 -1.25 -10.18 -19.83
C LYS A 118 -0.67 -10.32 -18.43
N LYS A 119 -1.00 -11.42 -17.77
CA LYS A 119 -0.47 -11.76 -16.44
C LYS A 119 1.01 -12.06 -16.50
N GLU A 120 1.76 -11.59 -15.51
CA GLU A 120 3.20 -11.84 -15.38
C GLU A 120 3.54 -12.37 -13.99
N PRO A 121 3.77 -13.68 -13.82
CA PRO A 121 4.12 -14.28 -12.54
C PRO A 121 5.32 -13.63 -11.85
N ASN A 122 6.34 -13.23 -12.61
CA ASN A 122 7.53 -12.54 -12.08
C ASN A 122 7.18 -11.22 -11.39
N MET A 123 6.13 -10.51 -11.80
CA MET A 123 5.69 -9.28 -11.15
C MET A 123 5.13 -9.57 -9.75
N TYR A 124 4.36 -10.65 -9.60
CA TYR A 124 3.89 -11.11 -8.30
C TYR A 124 5.06 -11.51 -7.39
N ASP A 125 6.04 -12.25 -7.91
CA ASP A 125 7.22 -12.64 -7.13
C ASP A 125 8.05 -11.43 -6.68
N ARG A 126 8.17 -10.40 -7.54
CA ARG A 126 8.76 -9.10 -7.16
C ARG A 126 7.96 -8.42 -6.05
N LYS A 127 6.61 -8.46 -6.11
CA LYS A 127 5.75 -7.91 -5.05
C LYS A 127 5.93 -8.68 -3.74
N LEU A 128 5.97 -10.00 -3.78
CA LEU A 128 6.19 -10.86 -2.61
C LEU A 128 7.53 -10.51 -1.90
N ARG A 129 8.59 -10.23 -2.66
CA ARG A 129 9.90 -9.85 -2.10
C ARG A 129 9.89 -8.49 -1.41
N LEU A 130 8.87 -7.66 -1.61
CA LEU A 130 8.72 -6.40 -0.87
C LEU A 130 8.22 -6.60 0.56
N TYR A 131 7.67 -7.74 0.89
CA TYR A 131 7.30 -8.05 2.26
C TYR A 131 8.48 -8.67 3.01
N THR A 132 8.57 -8.41 4.31
CA THR A 132 9.39 -9.25 5.17
C THR A 132 8.75 -10.62 5.19
N ASN A 133 9.54 -11.64 4.87
CA ASN A 133 9.05 -12.99 4.87
C ASN A 133 9.53 -13.70 6.14
N LEU A 134 8.60 -14.18 6.95
CA LEU A 134 8.85 -15.05 8.08
C LEU A 134 8.78 -16.49 7.56
N GLN A 135 9.83 -17.26 7.81
CA GLN A 135 9.80 -18.70 7.50
C GLN A 135 8.97 -19.40 8.57
N ILE A 136 7.87 -20.00 8.16
CA ILE A 136 7.04 -20.85 8.99
C ILE A 136 7.10 -22.25 8.38
N ASN A 137 7.47 -23.26 9.18
CA ASN A 137 7.50 -24.67 8.76
C ASN A 137 6.06 -25.22 8.69
N TRP A 138 5.24 -24.62 7.81
CA TRP A 138 3.82 -24.93 7.70
C TRP A 138 3.51 -25.96 6.63
N LYS A 139 4.03 -25.76 5.45
CA LYS A 139 3.89 -26.65 4.31
C LYS A 139 5.19 -26.64 3.52
N SER A 140 5.75 -27.80 3.37
CA SER A 140 6.73 -28.01 2.35
C SER A 140 6.04 -28.10 1.00
N VAL A 141 6.05 -27.02 0.21
CA VAL A 141 5.75 -27.12 -1.22
C VAL A 141 7.08 -27.49 -1.88
N LYS A 142 7.26 -28.73 -2.26
CA LYS A 142 8.50 -29.26 -2.84
C LYS A 142 9.71 -29.12 -1.90
N GLY A 143 9.55 -29.43 -0.62
CA GLY A 143 10.64 -29.38 0.34
C GLY A 143 11.05 -27.98 0.81
N LYS A 144 10.33 -26.92 0.44
CA LYS A 144 10.65 -25.54 0.84
C LYS A 144 9.71 -25.04 1.95
N PRO A 145 10.21 -24.35 2.98
CA PRO A 145 9.36 -23.75 4.02
C PRO A 145 8.42 -22.70 3.41
N TYR A 146 7.24 -22.54 4.03
CA TYR A 146 6.30 -21.50 3.63
C TYR A 146 6.83 -20.12 4.01
N LEU A 147 6.88 -19.23 3.03
CA LEU A 147 7.23 -17.83 3.24
C LEU A 147 5.96 -17.06 3.63
N TYR A 148 5.83 -16.73 4.91
CA TYR A 148 4.74 -15.91 5.44
C TYR A 148 5.03 -14.42 5.17
N PRO A 149 4.30 -13.76 4.27
CA PRO A 149 4.49 -12.35 4.00
C PRO A 149 3.88 -11.52 5.14
N VAL A 150 4.74 -10.93 5.97
CA VAL A 150 4.34 -10.15 7.13
C VAL A 150 3.68 -8.84 6.69
N PRO A 151 2.39 -8.61 7.00
CA PRO A 151 1.69 -7.39 6.64
C PRO A 151 2.21 -6.18 7.41
N MET A 152 1.95 -4.97 6.86
CA MET A 152 2.31 -3.69 7.46
C MET A 152 1.05 -2.93 7.89
N LEU A 153 1.06 -2.44 9.12
CA LEU A 153 0.07 -1.55 9.70
C LEU A 153 0.66 -0.15 9.87
N THR A 154 -0.09 0.89 9.54
CA THR A 154 0.12 2.26 10.00
C THR A 154 -1.06 2.67 10.88
N LEU A 155 -0.77 3.26 12.03
CA LEU A 155 -1.78 3.63 13.00
C LEU A 155 -1.40 4.93 13.71
N LEU A 156 -2.27 5.93 13.67
CA LEU A 156 -2.06 7.20 14.37
C LEU A 156 -2.39 7.07 15.86
N LYS A 157 -1.74 7.88 16.69
CA LYS A 157 -2.06 7.98 18.12
C LYS A 157 -3.56 8.28 18.32
N GLY A 158 -4.17 7.55 19.24
CA GLY A 158 -5.60 7.60 19.56
C GLY A 158 -6.49 6.70 18.71
N ASN A 159 -6.00 6.21 17.55
CA ASN A 159 -6.77 5.35 16.66
C ASN A 159 -6.68 3.87 17.06
N ILE A 160 -7.68 3.11 16.61
CA ILE A 160 -7.81 1.68 16.83
C ILE A 160 -7.86 0.98 15.47
N ALA A 161 -7.07 -0.08 15.32
CA ALA A 161 -7.13 -0.99 14.18
C ALA A 161 -7.73 -2.32 14.62
N THR A 162 -8.84 -2.74 14.01
CA THR A 162 -9.52 -4.00 14.32
C THR A 162 -9.35 -5.00 13.18
N PHE A 163 -9.06 -6.25 13.55
CA PHE A 163 -8.73 -7.33 12.62
C PHE A 163 -9.62 -8.54 12.76
N ASN A 164 -9.94 -9.13 11.64
CA ASN A 164 -10.34 -10.52 11.50
C ASN A 164 -9.07 -11.38 11.48
N LEU A 165 -9.11 -12.53 12.12
CA LEU A 165 -8.03 -13.50 12.08
C LEU A 165 -8.45 -14.70 11.23
N LYS A 166 -7.70 -14.96 10.16
CA LYS A 166 -7.88 -16.17 9.37
C LYS A 166 -6.95 -17.25 9.89
N LEU A 167 -7.54 -18.33 10.32
CA LEU A 167 -6.84 -19.44 10.94
C LEU A 167 -6.84 -20.65 9.98
N GLU A 168 -5.68 -21.29 9.88
CA GLU A 168 -5.56 -22.66 9.36
C GLU A 168 -4.84 -23.48 10.42
N ILE A 169 -5.56 -24.43 11.04
CA ILE A 169 -5.11 -25.23 12.18
C ILE A 169 -5.20 -26.69 11.80
N LYS A 170 -4.07 -27.39 11.79
CA LYS A 170 -3.98 -28.83 11.58
C LYS A 170 -4.08 -29.62 12.87
N GLU A 171 -3.48 -29.08 13.92
CA GLU A 171 -3.60 -29.63 15.27
C GLU A 171 -3.96 -28.47 16.21
N LYS A 172 -4.96 -28.72 17.05
CA LYS A 172 -5.48 -27.72 17.97
C LYS A 172 -4.42 -27.35 19.02
N PRO A 173 -3.92 -26.09 19.05
CA PRO A 173 -3.08 -25.64 20.13
C PRO A 173 -3.91 -25.42 21.41
N LYS A 174 -3.29 -25.39 22.57
CA LYS A 174 -3.95 -25.04 23.83
C LYS A 174 -4.45 -23.60 23.78
N LYS A 175 -3.65 -22.70 23.22
CA LYS A 175 -3.99 -21.28 23.05
C LYS A 175 -3.20 -20.64 21.92
N LEU A 176 -3.75 -19.51 21.41
CA LEU A 176 -3.01 -18.53 20.64
C LEU A 176 -2.68 -17.34 21.54
N THR A 177 -1.44 -16.89 21.55
CA THR A 177 -1.02 -15.68 22.26
C THR A 177 -0.60 -14.59 21.29
N PHE A 178 -0.79 -13.34 21.70
CA PHE A 178 -0.41 -12.14 20.97
C PHE A 178 0.64 -11.38 21.78
N GLU A 179 1.84 -11.26 21.24
CA GLU A 179 2.98 -10.69 21.97
C GLU A 179 3.75 -9.73 21.06
N PHE A 180 4.14 -8.60 21.61
CA PHE A 180 5.07 -7.71 20.92
C PHE A 180 6.52 -8.20 21.08
N ALA A 181 7.32 -8.04 20.02
CA ALA A 181 8.72 -8.43 20.01
C ALA A 181 9.60 -7.63 21.00
N ASN A 182 9.17 -6.42 21.32
CA ASN A 182 9.82 -5.51 22.26
C ASN A 182 8.76 -5.01 23.25
N ASP A 183 9.14 -4.20 24.23
CA ASP A 183 8.20 -3.58 25.17
C ASP A 183 7.35 -2.48 24.49
N ALA A 184 6.60 -2.88 23.44
CA ALA A 184 5.69 -2.01 22.71
C ALA A 184 4.39 -1.72 23.46
N THR A 185 4.14 -2.35 24.59
CA THR A 185 2.97 -2.11 25.45
C THR A 185 2.93 -0.69 25.99
N THR A 186 4.09 0.00 26.03
CA THR A 186 4.17 1.44 26.30
C THR A 186 3.48 2.30 25.24
N TYR A 187 3.36 1.81 24.01
CA TYR A 187 2.86 2.57 22.85
C TYR A 187 1.55 2.02 22.29
N LEU A 188 1.35 0.71 22.44
CA LEU A 188 0.28 -0.04 21.80
C LEU A 188 -0.44 -0.92 22.83
N GLU A 189 -1.75 -0.89 22.81
CA GLU A 189 -2.63 -1.67 23.66
C GLU A 189 -3.39 -2.69 22.83
N LEU A 190 -3.43 -3.93 23.28
CA LEU A 190 -4.25 -5.00 22.68
C LEU A 190 -5.53 -5.16 23.50
N ASN A 191 -6.66 -5.39 22.82
CA ASN A 191 -7.91 -5.71 23.51
C ASN A 191 -7.86 -7.09 24.20
N LYS A 192 -6.97 -7.97 23.76
CA LYS A 192 -6.71 -9.28 24.37
C LYS A 192 -5.31 -9.76 24.00
N THR A 193 -4.73 -10.57 24.86
CA THR A 193 -3.40 -11.15 24.68
C THR A 193 -3.45 -12.65 24.36
N GLU A 194 -4.62 -13.30 24.47
CA GLU A 194 -4.78 -14.72 24.14
C GLU A 194 -6.18 -15.07 23.64
N ILE A 195 -6.26 -16.19 22.94
CA ILE A 195 -7.50 -16.85 22.52
C ILE A 195 -7.35 -18.35 22.81
N THR A 196 -8.30 -18.93 23.55
CA THR A 196 -8.34 -20.34 23.93
C THR A 196 -9.45 -21.13 23.24
N ASP A 197 -10.53 -20.45 22.81
CA ASP A 197 -11.61 -21.07 22.05
C ASP A 197 -11.19 -21.25 20.58
N ILE A 198 -10.46 -22.33 20.33
CA ILE A 198 -9.84 -22.65 19.04
C ILE A 198 -10.24 -24.08 18.65
N ARG A 199 -10.44 -24.26 17.34
CA ARG A 199 -10.73 -25.59 16.76
C ARG A 199 -9.84 -25.86 15.55
N GLU A 200 -9.72 -27.12 15.18
CA GLU A 200 -9.05 -27.51 13.93
C GLU A 200 -9.83 -27.05 12.70
N GLY A 201 -9.11 -26.94 11.56
CA GLY A 201 -9.67 -26.56 10.28
C GLY A 201 -9.30 -25.17 9.81
N LYS A 202 -10.03 -24.68 8.80
CA LYS A 202 -9.87 -23.36 8.20
C LYS A 202 -11.10 -22.53 8.48
N TYR A 203 -10.92 -21.41 9.17
CA TYR A 203 -12.03 -20.51 9.51
C TYR A 203 -11.53 -19.08 9.80
N THR A 204 -12.49 -18.18 9.99
CA THR A 204 -12.22 -16.79 10.33
C THR A 204 -12.84 -16.44 11.67
N LEU A 205 -12.06 -15.87 12.56
CA LEU A 205 -12.54 -15.21 13.77
C LEU A 205 -12.72 -13.72 13.45
N TYR A 206 -13.96 -13.25 13.47
CA TYR A 206 -14.29 -11.87 13.12
C TYR A 206 -14.09 -10.91 14.29
N ASN A 207 -13.52 -9.73 14.03
CA ASN A 207 -13.32 -8.63 14.99
C ASN A 207 -12.62 -9.07 16.30
N GLN A 208 -11.70 -10.02 16.21
CA GLN A 208 -11.12 -10.63 17.41
C GLN A 208 -9.98 -9.85 18.03
N LEU A 209 -9.16 -9.21 17.21
CA LEU A 209 -8.01 -8.47 17.71
C LEU A 209 -8.15 -7.00 17.35
N SER A 210 -8.00 -6.14 18.37
CA SER A 210 -7.88 -4.70 18.17
C SER A 210 -6.59 -4.20 18.78
N ILE A 211 -5.92 -3.32 18.05
CA ILE A 211 -4.69 -2.63 18.44
C ILE A 211 -5.00 -1.15 18.54
N LYS A 212 -4.82 -0.56 19.72
CA LYS A 212 -4.95 0.88 19.96
C LYS A 212 -3.56 1.51 20.09
N CYS A 213 -3.31 2.58 19.36
CA CYS A 213 -2.09 3.36 19.56
C CYS A 213 -2.32 4.40 20.65
N ILE A 214 -1.70 4.19 21.83
CA ILE A 214 -1.84 5.07 23.01
C ILE A 214 -0.76 6.16 23.04
N LYS A 215 0.41 5.89 22.44
CA LYS A 215 1.53 6.83 22.37
C LYS A 215 2.27 6.70 21.03
N GLU A 216 2.86 7.79 20.55
CA GLU A 216 3.72 7.77 19.36
C GLU A 216 5.03 7.03 19.63
N PHE A 217 5.60 6.41 18.60
CA PHE A 217 6.84 5.63 18.68
C PHE A 217 7.68 5.79 17.41
N ASP A 218 9.00 5.64 17.54
CA ASP A 218 9.99 5.92 16.50
C ASP A 218 10.52 4.67 15.78
N ASP A 219 10.35 3.48 16.37
CA ASP A 219 10.86 2.23 15.81
C ASP A 219 9.73 1.33 15.34
N ILE A 220 9.99 0.50 14.31
CA ILE A 220 9.04 -0.54 13.88
C ILE A 220 8.75 -1.47 15.05
N GLN A 221 7.47 -1.63 15.37
CA GLN A 221 7.00 -2.62 16.32
C GLN A 221 6.54 -3.90 15.58
N ILE A 222 6.68 -5.05 16.23
CA ILE A 222 6.22 -6.32 15.69
C ILE A 222 5.30 -6.97 16.68
N LEU A 223 4.14 -7.36 16.19
CA LEU A 223 3.22 -8.24 16.89
C LEU A 223 3.39 -9.66 16.34
N TYR A 224 3.69 -10.61 17.20
CA TYR A 224 3.68 -12.03 16.90
C TYR A 224 2.38 -12.68 17.36
N VAL A 225 1.96 -13.69 16.61
CA VAL A 225 0.98 -14.68 17.06
C VAL A 225 1.72 -15.99 17.29
N LYS A 226 1.57 -16.57 18.48
CA LYS A 226 2.15 -17.85 18.82
C LYS A 226 1.05 -18.87 19.12
N ALA A 227 1.24 -20.09 18.64
CA ALA A 227 0.46 -21.27 18.98
C ALA A 227 1.33 -22.15 19.88
N ASP A 228 0.99 -22.25 21.16
CA ASP A 228 1.79 -22.97 22.16
C ASP A 228 3.30 -22.64 22.03
N ASP A 229 3.65 -21.34 22.12
CA ASP A 229 5.00 -20.77 22.04
C ASP A 229 5.67 -20.78 20.65
N LYS A 230 5.05 -21.39 19.62
CA LYS A 230 5.57 -21.38 18.24
C LYS A 230 4.95 -20.25 17.43
N ILE A 231 5.78 -19.45 16.74
CA ILE A 231 5.30 -18.34 15.91
C ILE A 231 4.51 -18.92 14.73
N CYS A 232 3.25 -18.50 14.60
CA CYS A 232 2.34 -18.91 13.55
C CYS A 232 1.75 -17.72 12.74
N GLY A 233 2.13 -16.51 13.08
CA GLY A 233 1.75 -15.29 12.38
C GLY A 233 2.51 -14.08 12.90
N ALA A 234 2.56 -13.02 12.13
CA ALA A 234 3.18 -11.75 12.54
C ALA A 234 2.58 -10.56 11.80
N MET A 235 2.73 -9.36 12.38
CA MET A 235 2.40 -8.08 11.77
C MET A 235 3.48 -7.06 12.13
N LYS A 236 3.90 -6.24 11.18
CA LYS A 236 4.73 -5.05 11.42
C LYS A 236 3.86 -3.83 11.64
N ILE A 237 4.22 -2.97 12.58
CA ILE A 237 3.56 -1.69 12.82
C ILE A 237 4.58 -0.59 12.60
N HIS A 238 4.26 0.30 11.67
CA HIS A 238 5.14 1.38 11.25
C HIS A 238 5.21 2.48 12.31
N PRO A 239 6.39 3.06 12.59
CA PRO A 239 6.51 4.21 13.49
C PRO A 239 5.67 5.40 13.00
N ASN A 240 5.21 6.23 13.93
CA ASN A 240 4.21 7.24 13.66
C ASN A 240 4.47 8.62 14.28
N THR A 241 5.69 8.89 14.75
CA THR A 241 6.06 10.24 15.21
C THR A 241 6.08 11.26 14.07
N SER A 242 6.30 12.52 14.37
CA SER A 242 6.40 13.60 13.39
C SER A 242 7.48 13.38 12.31
N GLN A 243 8.50 12.56 12.61
CA GLN A 243 9.52 12.16 11.63
C GLN A 243 8.95 11.34 10.47
N PHE A 244 7.89 10.57 10.72
CA PHE A 244 7.26 9.67 9.74
C PHE A 244 5.95 10.20 9.18
N ARG A 245 5.42 11.31 9.73
CA ARG A 245 4.20 11.96 9.26
C ARG A 245 4.51 13.10 8.28
N LYS A 246 3.60 13.30 7.33
CA LYS A 246 3.58 14.45 6.44
C LYS A 246 2.32 15.25 6.72
N ASN A 247 2.47 16.47 7.24
CA ASN A 247 1.33 17.38 7.41
C ASN A 247 1.11 18.18 6.13
N ILE A 248 -0.15 18.35 5.75
CA ILE A 248 -0.56 19.17 4.61
C ILE A 248 -1.71 20.07 5.00
N ASN A 249 -1.71 21.31 4.50
CA ASN A 249 -2.85 22.23 4.63
C ASN A 249 -3.77 22.04 3.43
N VAL A 250 -5.08 22.02 3.67
CA VAL A 250 -6.10 21.74 2.65
C VAL A 250 -7.25 22.71 2.79
N VAL A 251 -7.72 23.26 1.66
CA VAL A 251 -8.92 24.10 1.61
C VAL A 251 -9.90 23.55 0.59
N PHE A 252 -11.16 23.39 1.00
CA PHE A 252 -12.28 23.02 0.14
C PHE A 252 -12.94 24.31 -0.37
N ILE A 253 -13.01 24.47 -1.70
CA ILE A 253 -13.44 25.69 -2.36
C ILE A 253 -14.69 25.41 -3.17
N THR A 254 -15.81 25.92 -2.73
CA THR A 254 -17.08 25.90 -3.47
C THR A 254 -17.05 26.95 -4.56
N VAL A 255 -17.10 26.57 -5.82
CA VAL A 255 -17.10 27.50 -6.96
C VAL A 255 -18.53 27.81 -7.36
N GLY A 256 -18.89 29.08 -7.35
CA GLY A 256 -20.17 29.58 -7.90
C GLY A 256 -20.01 29.91 -9.39
N THR A 257 -20.83 29.33 -10.25
CA THR A 257 -20.83 29.56 -11.70
C THR A 257 -22.23 29.99 -12.19
N ASN A 258 -22.29 30.67 -13.32
CA ASN A 258 -23.56 31.05 -13.98
C ASN A 258 -23.43 30.83 -15.49
N ILE A 259 -23.69 29.61 -15.96
CA ILE A 259 -23.54 29.30 -17.40
C ILE A 259 -24.88 29.34 -18.15
N ASN A 260 -26.00 29.11 -17.46
CA ASN A 260 -27.34 29.05 -18.05
C ASN A 260 -28.35 30.02 -17.41
N GLY A 261 -27.92 31.15 -16.85
CA GLY A 261 -28.76 32.16 -16.24
C GLY A 261 -29.15 31.89 -14.79
N LYS A 262 -28.72 30.77 -14.21
CA LYS A 262 -28.88 30.41 -12.80
C LYS A 262 -27.49 30.17 -12.19
N ILE A 263 -27.29 30.67 -10.98
CA ILE A 263 -26.05 30.40 -10.23
C ILE A 263 -26.12 28.98 -9.68
N GLU A 264 -25.13 28.18 -10.04
CA GLU A 264 -24.91 26.84 -9.49
C GLU A 264 -23.64 26.86 -8.63
N TYR A 265 -23.72 26.17 -7.49
CA TYR A 265 -22.59 26.03 -6.58
C TYR A 265 -22.10 24.60 -6.58
N GLY A 266 -20.77 24.45 -6.64
CA GLY A 266 -20.16 23.15 -6.40
C GLY A 266 -20.40 22.68 -4.96
N PHE A 267 -20.30 21.39 -4.74
CA PHE A 267 -20.50 20.80 -3.43
C PHE A 267 -19.52 19.66 -3.16
N SER A 268 -19.28 19.39 -1.89
CA SER A 268 -18.65 18.15 -1.43
C SER A 268 -19.66 17.36 -0.60
N TYR A 269 -19.62 16.04 -0.70
CA TYR A 269 -20.49 15.18 0.11
C TYR A 269 -20.24 15.37 1.60
N GLY A 270 -21.26 15.13 2.46
CA GLY A 270 -21.17 15.39 3.89
C GLY A 270 -20.05 14.63 4.62
N ASN A 271 -19.76 13.39 4.20
CA ASN A 271 -18.69 12.56 4.74
C ASN A 271 -17.34 12.69 3.98
N ALA A 272 -17.28 13.50 2.91
CA ALA A 272 -16.11 13.62 2.03
C ALA A 272 -14.81 13.95 2.78
N LYS A 273 -14.88 14.85 3.76
CA LYS A 273 -13.71 15.23 4.58
C LYS A 273 -13.19 14.04 5.39
N GLN A 274 -14.07 13.20 5.91
CA GLN A 274 -13.66 12.01 6.67
C GLN A 274 -13.08 10.93 5.75
N VAL A 275 -13.73 10.66 4.62
CA VAL A 275 -13.22 9.72 3.60
C VAL A 275 -11.85 10.16 3.11
N PHE A 276 -11.68 11.45 2.81
CA PHE A 276 -10.40 12.03 2.42
C PHE A 276 -9.31 11.84 3.48
N LYS A 277 -9.63 12.11 4.77
CA LYS A 277 -8.70 11.88 5.88
C LYS A 277 -8.32 10.40 5.99
N ASN A 278 -9.28 9.49 5.92
CA ASN A 278 -9.03 8.05 6.03
C ASN A 278 -8.02 7.57 4.98
N HIS A 279 -8.19 7.97 3.74
CA HIS A 279 -7.29 7.54 2.66
C HIS A 279 -5.86 8.08 2.83
N LEU A 280 -5.70 9.35 3.19
CA LEU A 280 -4.39 9.96 3.40
C LEU A 280 -3.69 9.43 4.67
N ASN A 281 -4.45 9.19 5.73
CA ASN A 281 -3.92 8.68 7.00
C ASN A 281 -3.29 7.29 6.84
N GLN A 282 -3.70 6.48 5.86
CA GLN A 282 -3.06 5.20 5.55
C GLN A 282 -1.55 5.36 5.27
N ALA A 283 -1.17 6.48 4.68
CA ALA A 283 0.24 6.82 4.42
C ALA A 283 0.82 7.80 5.45
N LEU A 284 0.20 7.96 6.61
CA LEU A 284 0.57 8.94 7.63
C LEU A 284 0.66 10.38 7.07
N VAL A 285 -0.15 10.71 6.08
CA VAL A 285 -0.36 12.08 5.59
C VAL A 285 -1.54 12.67 6.34
N ILE A 286 -1.28 13.72 7.12
CA ILE A 286 -2.27 14.33 8.02
C ILE A 286 -2.80 15.63 7.38
N PRO A 287 -4.03 15.65 6.86
CA PRO A 287 -4.61 16.85 6.31
C PRO A 287 -5.17 17.77 7.42
N ASN A 288 -4.65 18.98 7.49
CA ASN A 288 -5.22 20.09 8.25
C ASN A 288 -6.24 20.79 7.34
N ILE A 289 -7.52 20.45 7.47
CA ILE A 289 -8.59 21.00 6.63
C ILE A 289 -9.14 22.25 7.30
N VAL A 290 -8.89 23.42 6.67
CA VAL A 290 -9.43 24.71 7.14
C VAL A 290 -10.90 24.89 6.72
N PRO A 291 -11.62 25.88 7.27
CA PRO A 291 -13.01 26.20 6.86
C PRO A 291 -13.11 26.37 5.34
N SER A 292 -14.21 25.84 4.77
CA SER A 292 -14.47 25.95 3.33
C SER A 292 -14.82 27.40 2.96
N ILE A 293 -14.46 27.78 1.73
CA ILE A 293 -14.74 29.12 1.19
C ILE A 293 -15.57 29.01 -0.09
N ILE A 294 -16.26 30.10 -0.44
CA ILE A 294 -16.98 30.24 -1.71
C ILE A 294 -16.12 31.13 -2.61
N LEU A 295 -15.87 30.67 -3.84
CA LEU A 295 -15.19 31.41 -4.89
C LEU A 295 -16.18 31.85 -5.93
N ASP A 296 -16.29 33.16 -6.19
CA ASP A 296 -17.18 33.69 -7.20
C ASP A 296 -16.58 33.65 -8.60
N CYS A 297 -17.17 32.80 -9.45
CA CYS A 297 -16.88 32.68 -10.87
C CYS A 297 -18.18 32.87 -11.71
N THR A 298 -19.15 33.63 -11.21
CA THR A 298 -20.46 33.85 -11.87
C THR A 298 -20.40 34.79 -13.06
N SER A 299 -19.28 35.49 -13.25
CA SER A 299 -19.08 36.39 -14.38
C SER A 299 -19.10 35.65 -15.73
N ASN A 300 -19.47 36.37 -16.79
CA ASN A 300 -19.59 35.82 -18.13
C ASN A 300 -18.24 35.29 -18.69
N ASP A 301 -17.13 35.70 -18.08
CA ASP A 301 -15.77 35.27 -18.39
C ASP A 301 -15.58 33.76 -18.21
N PHE A 302 -16.11 33.18 -17.12
CA PHE A 302 -16.09 31.72 -16.90
C PHE A 302 -16.81 30.98 -18.03
N LYS A 303 -18.03 31.37 -18.33
CA LYS A 303 -18.84 30.77 -19.39
C LYS A 303 -18.17 30.86 -20.76
N SER A 304 -17.63 32.02 -21.13
CA SER A 304 -17.02 32.24 -22.46
C SER A 304 -15.73 31.42 -22.66
N ARG A 305 -14.99 31.11 -21.59
CA ARG A 305 -13.73 30.36 -21.65
C ARG A 305 -13.94 28.85 -21.64
N PHE A 306 -14.89 28.37 -20.86
CA PHE A 306 -14.94 26.94 -20.48
C PHE A 306 -16.20 26.23 -21.00
N CYS A 307 -17.18 26.96 -21.56
CA CYS A 307 -18.44 26.37 -21.95
C CYS A 307 -18.71 26.52 -23.44
N SER A 308 -19.29 25.48 -24.04
CA SER A 308 -19.81 25.49 -25.39
C SER A 308 -21.32 25.32 -25.39
N ARG A 309 -21.99 25.94 -26.37
CA ARG A 309 -23.43 25.77 -26.55
C ARG A 309 -23.70 24.43 -27.26
N ILE A 310 -24.48 23.58 -26.62
CA ILE A 310 -24.94 22.30 -27.17
C ILE A 310 -26.47 22.28 -27.10
N GLY A 311 -27.11 22.37 -28.24
CA GLY A 311 -28.57 22.56 -28.34
C GLY A 311 -29.00 23.89 -27.71
N SER A 312 -29.91 23.86 -26.73
CA SER A 312 -30.46 25.03 -26.05
C SER A 312 -29.65 25.45 -24.81
N LYS A 313 -28.66 24.68 -24.36
CA LYS A 313 -27.92 24.92 -23.13
C LYS A 313 -26.42 25.07 -23.35
N TYR A 314 -25.78 25.76 -22.43
CA TYR A 314 -24.32 25.76 -22.30
C TYR A 314 -23.89 24.64 -21.39
N LEU A 315 -22.83 23.92 -21.79
CA LEU A 315 -22.22 22.85 -21.01
C LEU A 315 -20.73 23.16 -20.81
N PHE A 316 -20.16 22.76 -19.69
CA PHE A 316 -18.72 22.84 -19.48
C PHE A 316 -18.03 21.79 -20.34
N THR A 317 -17.18 22.22 -21.27
CA THR A 317 -16.59 21.36 -22.31
C THR A 317 -15.09 21.56 -22.48
N ASN A 318 -14.51 22.58 -21.86
CA ASN A 318 -13.11 22.93 -22.01
C ASN A 318 -12.46 23.19 -20.65
N SER A 319 -11.41 22.46 -20.31
CA SER A 319 -10.64 22.64 -19.08
C SER A 319 -9.27 23.31 -19.30
N SER A 320 -8.96 23.73 -20.53
CA SER A 320 -7.68 24.40 -20.83
C SER A 320 -7.52 25.66 -19.99
N ASN A 321 -6.40 25.78 -19.27
CA ASN A 321 -6.10 26.89 -18.35
C ASN A 321 -7.12 27.07 -17.21
N LEU A 322 -7.94 26.05 -16.87
CA LEU A 322 -8.89 26.13 -15.77
C LEU A 322 -8.17 26.31 -14.42
N LYS A 323 -7.05 25.63 -14.23
CA LYS A 323 -6.25 25.75 -13.01
C LYS A 323 -5.77 27.18 -12.80
N GLU A 324 -5.15 27.77 -13.81
CA GLU A 324 -4.63 29.14 -13.78
C GLU A 324 -5.76 30.15 -13.55
N TYR A 325 -6.90 29.91 -14.17
CA TYR A 325 -8.09 30.75 -13.96
C TYR A 325 -8.59 30.70 -12.52
N LEU A 326 -8.82 29.51 -11.97
CA LEU A 326 -9.34 29.34 -10.61
C LEU A 326 -8.34 29.83 -9.54
N GLU A 327 -7.04 29.56 -9.72
CA GLU A 327 -6.01 30.06 -8.82
C GLU A 327 -5.89 31.59 -8.87
N ARG A 328 -5.96 32.21 -10.02
CA ARG A 328 -5.98 33.67 -10.16
C ARG A 328 -7.22 34.27 -9.49
N LYS A 329 -8.44 33.72 -9.73
CA LYS A 329 -9.66 34.16 -9.06
C LYS A 329 -9.56 34.03 -7.51
N LEU A 330 -8.95 32.97 -7.03
CA LEU A 330 -8.71 32.77 -5.59
C LEU A 330 -7.77 33.85 -5.01
N ILE A 331 -6.69 34.19 -5.74
CA ILE A 331 -5.77 35.25 -5.34
C ILE A 331 -6.46 36.63 -5.38
N GLU A 332 -7.27 36.91 -6.43
CA GLU A 332 -8.06 38.13 -6.52
C GLU A 332 -8.99 38.32 -5.31
N GLN A 333 -9.62 37.24 -4.82
CA GLN A 333 -10.59 37.28 -3.71
C GLN A 333 -9.94 37.20 -2.33
N CYS A 334 -8.90 36.39 -2.16
CA CYS A 334 -8.35 36.01 -0.86
C CYS A 334 -6.88 36.41 -0.66
N GLY A 335 -6.22 37.00 -1.68
CA GLY A 335 -4.78 37.19 -1.66
C GLY A 335 -4.03 35.84 -1.68
N ASN A 336 -2.80 35.83 -1.16
CA ASN A 336 -1.90 34.68 -1.21
C ASN A 336 -2.06 33.71 -0.01
N ILE A 337 -3.16 33.81 0.75
CA ILE A 337 -3.37 33.02 1.99
C ILE A 337 -3.28 31.51 1.71
N TYR A 338 -3.72 31.06 0.55
CA TYR A 338 -3.80 29.66 0.19
C TYR A 338 -2.67 29.15 -0.73
N ASP A 339 -1.58 29.87 -0.92
CA ASP A 339 -0.47 29.48 -1.81
C ASP A 339 0.12 28.11 -1.47
N ASN A 340 0.25 27.83 -0.18
CA ASN A 340 0.81 26.59 0.34
C ASN A 340 -0.22 25.49 0.64
N TYR A 341 -1.47 25.70 0.28
CA TYR A 341 -2.55 24.75 0.52
C TYR A 341 -2.79 23.84 -0.68
N TYR A 342 -3.23 22.62 -0.42
CA TYR A 342 -3.92 21.82 -1.42
C TYR A 342 -5.31 22.44 -1.61
N LYS A 343 -5.58 22.93 -2.81
CA LYS A 343 -6.78 23.66 -3.20
C LYS A 343 -7.72 22.70 -3.93
N LEU A 344 -8.88 22.42 -3.36
CA LEU A 344 -9.88 21.49 -3.87
C LEU A 344 -11.08 22.29 -4.34
N PHE A 345 -11.20 22.49 -5.66
CA PHE A 345 -12.25 23.28 -6.28
C PHE A 345 -13.43 22.41 -6.67
N PHE A 346 -14.61 22.70 -6.15
CA PHE A 346 -15.84 22.00 -6.46
C PHE A 346 -16.70 22.87 -7.37
N ILE A 347 -17.01 22.37 -8.58
CA ILE A 347 -17.81 23.04 -9.63
C ILE A 347 -19.15 22.31 -9.75
N GLY A 348 -20.27 23.04 -9.71
CA GLY A 348 -21.64 22.50 -9.78
C GLY A 348 -22.06 22.00 -11.16
N GLU A 349 -21.22 22.19 -12.17
CA GLU A 349 -21.47 21.79 -13.55
C GLU A 349 -20.94 20.39 -13.86
N GLU A 350 -21.51 19.74 -14.87
CA GLU A 350 -20.99 18.50 -15.44
C GLU A 350 -19.92 18.83 -16.47
N TYR A 351 -18.77 18.15 -16.41
CA TYR A 351 -17.73 18.27 -17.42
C TYR A 351 -17.90 17.17 -18.46
N ILE A 352 -18.23 17.54 -19.69
CA ILE A 352 -18.52 16.63 -20.79
C ILE A 352 -17.39 16.72 -21.83
N THR A 353 -16.82 15.57 -22.16
CA THR A 353 -15.79 15.42 -23.21
C THR A 353 -16.26 14.41 -24.25
N SER A 354 -15.54 14.30 -25.37
CA SER A 354 -15.76 13.24 -26.36
C SER A 354 -15.60 11.82 -25.79
N GLY A 355 -14.85 11.68 -24.68
CA GLY A 355 -14.63 10.42 -23.97
C GLY A 355 -15.66 10.13 -22.86
N GLY A 356 -16.64 11.01 -22.64
CA GLY A 356 -17.65 10.92 -21.59
C GLY A 356 -17.50 11.97 -20.50
N ASN A 357 -18.20 11.76 -19.38
CA ASN A 357 -18.18 12.68 -18.23
C ASN A 357 -16.90 12.53 -17.44
N VAL A 358 -16.29 13.66 -17.07
CA VAL A 358 -15.13 13.75 -16.20
C VAL A 358 -15.59 14.18 -14.82
N ASN A 359 -15.35 13.37 -13.80
CA ASN A 359 -15.78 13.63 -12.42
C ASN A 359 -14.79 14.50 -11.64
N GLY A 360 -13.53 14.52 -12.03
CA GLY A 360 -12.47 15.34 -11.44
C GLY A 360 -11.16 15.13 -12.17
N PHE A 361 -10.20 16.00 -11.92
CA PHE A 361 -8.81 15.83 -12.33
C PHE A 361 -7.85 16.65 -11.46
N SER A 362 -6.58 16.29 -11.53
CA SER A 362 -5.47 17.03 -10.93
C SER A 362 -4.23 16.92 -11.82
N TYR A 363 -3.18 17.63 -11.45
CA TYR A 363 -1.90 17.58 -12.14
C TYR A 363 -0.82 17.07 -11.17
N GLY A 364 0.05 16.19 -11.65
CA GLY A 364 1.18 15.71 -10.85
C GLY A 364 2.07 16.86 -10.36
N ASN A 365 2.67 16.72 -9.19
CA ASN A 365 3.45 17.76 -8.51
C ASN A 365 2.70 19.08 -8.30
N SER A 366 1.40 19.04 -8.17
CA SER A 366 0.59 20.23 -7.91
C SER A 366 -0.04 20.18 -6.52
N LYS A 367 -0.66 21.29 -6.12
CA LYS A 367 -1.54 21.36 -4.96
C LYS A 367 -2.97 21.68 -5.39
N PHE A 368 -3.37 21.15 -6.54
CA PHE A 368 -4.63 21.46 -7.22
C PHE A 368 -5.45 20.20 -7.45
N GLY A 369 -6.73 20.28 -7.17
CA GLY A 369 -7.73 19.29 -7.59
C GLY A 369 -9.04 20.00 -7.93
N VAL A 370 -9.68 19.58 -9.02
CA VAL A 370 -11.00 20.09 -9.41
C VAL A 370 -11.99 18.93 -9.51
N TYR A 371 -13.21 19.16 -9.09
CA TYR A 371 -14.29 18.18 -8.96
C TYR A 371 -15.56 18.74 -9.57
N PHE A 372 -16.17 17.94 -10.45
CA PHE A 372 -17.41 18.30 -11.14
C PHE A 372 -18.61 17.56 -10.54
N LYS A 373 -19.81 17.91 -10.93
CA LYS A 373 -21.09 17.37 -10.43
C LYS A 373 -21.17 15.86 -10.52
N GLY A 374 -20.50 15.07 -11.03
CA GLY A 374 -20.53 13.60 -11.04
C GLY A 374 -19.56 12.93 -10.06
N HIS A 375 -18.77 13.69 -9.32
CA HIS A 375 -17.79 13.11 -8.40
C HIS A 375 -18.46 12.37 -7.22
N ASN A 376 -17.74 11.46 -6.60
CA ASN A 376 -18.08 10.84 -5.34
C ASN A 376 -16.99 11.13 -4.28
N GLU A 377 -17.23 10.70 -3.04
CA GLU A 377 -16.34 10.99 -1.91
C GLU A 377 -14.90 10.49 -2.16
N SER A 378 -14.75 9.31 -2.75
CA SER A 378 -13.43 8.72 -3.01
C SER A 378 -12.68 9.41 -4.16
N THR A 379 -13.40 10.07 -5.09
CA THR A 379 -12.78 10.84 -6.17
C THR A 379 -11.89 11.96 -5.62
N ILE A 380 -12.27 12.55 -4.48
CA ILE A 380 -11.51 13.63 -3.86
C ILE A 380 -10.10 13.17 -3.45
N ALA A 381 -10.00 12.05 -2.77
CA ALA A 381 -8.71 11.48 -2.38
C ALA A 381 -7.92 10.98 -3.60
N HIS A 382 -8.59 10.38 -4.59
CA HIS A 382 -7.99 9.90 -5.84
C HIS A 382 -7.22 11.02 -6.55
N GLU A 383 -7.88 12.16 -6.82
CA GLU A 383 -7.27 13.27 -7.53
C GLU A 383 -6.11 13.92 -6.74
N ILE A 384 -6.26 14.09 -5.42
CA ILE A 384 -5.16 14.64 -4.62
C ILE A 384 -3.97 13.69 -4.55
N MET A 385 -4.17 12.38 -4.58
CA MET A 385 -3.06 11.44 -4.69
C MET A 385 -2.36 11.53 -6.05
N HIS A 386 -3.08 11.81 -7.14
CA HIS A 386 -2.46 12.17 -8.43
C HIS A 386 -1.64 13.47 -8.30
N ALA A 387 -2.17 14.50 -7.62
CA ALA A 387 -1.42 15.72 -7.35
C ALA A 387 -0.13 15.45 -6.55
N MET A 388 -0.09 14.36 -5.77
CA MET A 388 1.10 13.86 -5.07
C MET A 388 1.93 12.87 -5.91
N ASN A 389 1.74 12.81 -7.22
CA ASN A 389 2.42 11.92 -8.18
C ASN A 389 2.09 10.42 -8.06
N LEU A 390 0.99 10.05 -7.44
CA LEU A 390 0.62 8.65 -7.42
C LEU A 390 -0.09 8.26 -8.73
N PRO A 391 0.45 7.30 -9.50
CA PRO A 391 -0.19 6.83 -10.73
C PRO A 391 -1.37 5.90 -10.43
N HIS A 392 -2.20 5.64 -11.44
CA HIS A 392 -3.20 4.58 -11.37
C HIS A 392 -2.57 3.22 -11.11
N THR A 393 -3.32 2.29 -10.50
CA THR A 393 -2.86 0.92 -10.25
C THR A 393 -2.57 0.15 -11.53
N PHE A 394 -3.23 0.49 -12.62
CA PHE A 394 -3.05 -0.10 -13.94
C PHE A 394 -2.03 0.63 -14.82
N ALA A 395 -1.38 1.70 -14.33
CA ALA A 395 -0.32 2.37 -15.05
C ALA A 395 0.87 1.44 -15.30
N SER A 396 1.51 1.58 -16.46
CA SER A 396 2.64 0.75 -16.83
C SER A 396 3.88 1.06 -16.00
N VAL A 397 4.53 0.01 -15.49
CA VAL A 397 5.80 0.11 -14.73
C VAL A 397 6.98 0.53 -15.61
N ASP A 398 6.85 0.43 -16.93
CA ASP A 398 7.94 0.69 -17.88
C ASP A 398 7.95 2.13 -18.39
N GLN A 399 7.00 2.96 -17.98
CA GLN A 399 6.99 4.38 -18.29
C GLN A 399 7.92 5.12 -17.32
N GLY A 400 9.09 5.50 -17.78
CA GLY A 400 10.16 6.10 -16.97
C GLY A 400 9.82 7.39 -16.22
N THR A 401 8.64 7.97 -16.43
CA THR A 401 8.13 9.15 -15.73
C THR A 401 7.14 8.82 -14.60
N LEU A 402 6.65 7.59 -14.52
CA LEU A 402 5.66 7.18 -13.54
C LEU A 402 6.31 6.40 -12.39
N LEU A 403 5.93 6.78 -11.17
CA LEU A 403 6.36 6.11 -9.95
C LEU A 403 5.63 4.75 -9.72
N ALA A 404 5.02 4.19 -10.77
CA ALA A 404 4.39 2.89 -10.71
C ALA A 404 5.44 1.79 -10.46
N LYS A 405 5.29 1.02 -9.39
CA LYS A 405 6.13 -0.15 -9.10
C LYS A 405 5.56 -1.44 -9.63
N PHE A 406 4.26 -1.51 -9.76
CA PHE A 406 3.50 -2.68 -10.19
C PHE A 406 2.31 -2.22 -11.01
N THR A 407 1.96 -3.04 -12.00
CA THR A 407 0.76 -2.86 -12.82
C THR A 407 -0.23 -3.96 -12.47
N TYR A 408 -1.48 -3.55 -12.20
CA TYR A 408 -2.60 -4.43 -11.94
C TYR A 408 -3.63 -4.32 -13.06
N GLU A 409 -4.39 -5.38 -13.28
CA GLU A 409 -5.51 -5.34 -14.21
C GLU A 409 -6.56 -4.33 -13.72
N ALA A 410 -7.00 -3.43 -14.61
CA ALA A 410 -7.91 -2.33 -14.28
C ALA A 410 -9.25 -2.84 -13.72
N GLY A 411 -9.77 -2.16 -12.74
CA GLY A 411 -11.03 -2.49 -12.12
C GLY A 411 -11.02 -3.73 -11.22
N GLN A 412 -9.86 -4.35 -10.99
CA GLN A 412 -9.80 -5.60 -10.22
C GLN A 412 -9.44 -5.42 -8.74
N THR A 413 -9.12 -4.20 -8.31
CA THR A 413 -8.69 -3.94 -6.94
C THR A 413 -9.65 -3.01 -6.20
N ASN A 414 -9.61 -3.02 -4.86
CA ASN A 414 -10.27 -2.00 -4.03
C ASN A 414 -9.32 -0.82 -3.71
N ASN A 415 -8.29 -0.63 -4.53
CA ASN A 415 -7.34 0.47 -4.36
C ASN A 415 -7.95 1.81 -4.77
N ILE A 416 -7.62 2.88 -4.03
CA ILE A 416 -8.11 4.22 -4.33
C ILE A 416 -7.75 4.70 -5.74
N MET A 417 -6.60 4.24 -6.28
CA MET A 417 -6.10 4.60 -7.61
C MET A 417 -6.59 3.67 -8.72
N ASP A 418 -7.61 2.85 -8.46
CA ASP A 418 -8.26 2.01 -9.47
C ASP A 418 -9.60 2.61 -9.92
N TYR A 419 -10.11 2.16 -11.05
CA TYR A 419 -11.45 2.52 -11.57
C TYR A 419 -12.54 1.48 -11.20
N SER A 420 -12.25 0.66 -10.23
CA SER A 420 -13.09 -0.46 -9.76
C SER A 420 -14.50 -0.06 -9.33
N HIS A 421 -14.73 1.21 -9.01
CA HIS A 421 -16.03 1.78 -8.66
C HIS A 421 -16.99 1.96 -9.86
N TRP A 422 -16.50 1.78 -11.08
CA TRP A 422 -17.34 1.86 -12.27
C TRP A 422 -18.28 0.65 -12.37
N PRO A 423 -19.53 0.84 -12.86
CA PRO A 423 -20.48 -0.25 -13.05
C PRO A 423 -19.92 -1.40 -13.90
N SER A 424 -19.16 -1.09 -14.95
CA SER A 424 -18.49 -2.07 -15.82
C SER A 424 -17.51 -3.00 -15.09
N PHE A 425 -17.01 -2.58 -13.92
CA PHE A 425 -16.11 -3.35 -13.07
C PHE A 425 -16.78 -3.91 -11.80
N GLY A 426 -18.10 -3.75 -11.67
CA GLY A 426 -18.90 -4.33 -10.58
C GLY A 426 -18.96 -3.45 -9.32
N ASN A 427 -18.83 -2.12 -9.44
CA ASN A 427 -19.01 -1.16 -8.33
C ASN A 427 -18.23 -1.52 -7.06
N LYS A 428 -16.97 -1.94 -7.19
CA LYS A 428 -16.14 -2.28 -6.04
C LYS A 428 -15.75 -0.99 -5.28
N PRO A 429 -15.79 -0.99 -3.94
CA PRO A 429 -15.40 0.19 -3.17
C PRO A 429 -13.90 0.50 -3.34
N ARG A 430 -13.56 1.77 -3.38
CA ARG A 430 -12.17 2.25 -3.37
C ARG A 430 -11.79 2.61 -1.94
N ILE A 431 -11.03 1.74 -1.26
CA ILE A 431 -10.74 1.86 0.18
C ILE A 431 -9.25 1.94 0.45
N THR A 432 -8.44 1.16 -0.28
CA THR A 432 -7.07 0.87 0.14
C THR A 432 -6.03 1.66 -0.61
N THR A 433 -4.88 1.80 0.02
CA THR A 433 -3.60 2.10 -0.61
C THR A 433 -2.59 1.03 -0.22
N TYR A 434 -1.54 0.86 -1.02
CA TYR A 434 -0.48 -0.13 -0.78
C TYR A 434 0.76 0.54 -0.19
N HIS A 435 1.55 -0.19 0.57
CA HIS A 435 2.76 0.33 1.20
C HIS A 435 3.72 1.06 0.21
N TRP A 436 3.88 0.54 -1.01
CA TRP A 436 4.70 1.23 -2.01
C TRP A 436 4.10 2.58 -2.44
N GLN A 437 2.77 2.71 -2.45
CA GLN A 437 2.06 3.96 -2.72
C GLN A 437 2.22 4.95 -1.57
N TRP A 438 2.20 4.45 -0.31
CA TRP A 438 2.47 5.31 0.86
C TRP A 438 3.80 6.02 0.73
N ARG A 439 4.84 5.33 0.25
CA ARG A 439 6.17 5.90 0.04
C ARG A 439 6.22 6.95 -1.08
N VAL A 440 5.35 6.87 -2.06
CA VAL A 440 5.23 7.89 -3.11
C VAL A 440 4.64 9.17 -2.56
N ILE A 441 3.54 9.09 -1.82
CA ILE A 441 2.82 10.27 -1.29
C ILE A 441 3.43 10.81 0.01
N ASN A 442 4.19 9.98 0.74
CA ASN A 442 4.92 10.36 1.95
C ASN A 442 6.32 9.72 1.95
N SER A 443 7.31 10.48 1.53
CA SER A 443 8.71 10.03 1.46
C SER A 443 9.34 9.67 2.82
N LYS A 444 8.69 10.00 3.94
CA LYS A 444 9.13 9.65 5.29
C LYS A 444 8.77 8.21 5.69
N ILE A 445 7.93 7.53 4.91
CA ILE A 445 7.59 6.12 5.15
C ILE A 445 8.82 5.24 4.93
N LEU A 446 9.13 4.40 5.93
CA LEU A 446 10.25 3.48 5.88
C LEU A 446 10.05 2.40 4.81
N ASP A 447 11.15 1.92 4.24
CA ASP A 447 11.12 0.74 3.38
C ASP A 447 10.90 -0.53 4.22
N LEU A 448 10.05 -1.42 3.76
CA LEU A 448 9.86 -2.74 4.37
C LEU A 448 11.16 -3.53 4.46
N HIS A 449 12.09 -3.31 3.51
CA HIS A 449 13.38 -3.99 3.43
C HIS A 449 14.52 -3.30 4.18
N ARG A 450 14.40 -2.03 4.55
CA ARG A 450 15.42 -1.34 5.35
C ARG A 450 15.35 -1.81 6.80
N GLY A 451 15.88 -2.97 7.04
CA GLY A 451 15.94 -3.59 8.35
C GLY A 451 16.80 -4.83 8.38
N MET A 452 17.92 -4.89 7.57
CA MET A 452 18.89 -5.99 7.76
C MET A 452 19.42 -6.03 9.20
N GLY A 453 19.59 -4.89 9.86
CA GLY A 453 19.85 -4.84 11.31
C GLY A 453 18.69 -5.40 12.17
N PHE A 454 17.48 -5.35 11.64
CA PHE A 454 16.29 -5.88 12.28
C PHE A 454 16.18 -7.42 12.07
N ILE A 455 16.44 -7.92 10.87
CA ILE A 455 16.50 -9.37 10.59
C ILE A 455 17.60 -10.02 11.44
N ASN A 456 18.72 -9.33 11.66
CA ASN A 456 19.80 -9.82 12.54
C ASN A 456 19.38 -9.81 14.03
N ARG A 457 18.60 -8.82 14.48
CA ARG A 457 17.97 -8.83 15.83
C ARG A 457 16.92 -9.93 15.94
N LEU A 458 16.12 -10.13 14.92
CA LEU A 458 15.12 -11.21 14.84
C LEU A 458 15.81 -12.59 14.90
N LYS A 459 16.86 -12.79 14.09
CA LYS A 459 17.67 -14.03 14.11
C LYS A 459 18.35 -14.25 15.48
N LYS A 460 18.87 -13.20 16.09
CA LYS A 460 19.49 -13.27 17.42
C LYS A 460 18.48 -13.61 18.51
N TRP A 461 17.25 -13.09 18.38
CA TRP A 461 16.16 -13.42 19.32
C TRP A 461 15.61 -14.82 19.06
N LEU A 462 15.45 -15.26 17.82
CA LEU A 462 15.04 -16.63 17.46
C LEU A 462 16.08 -17.70 17.81
N ASN A 463 17.37 -17.34 17.85
CA ASN A 463 18.44 -18.27 18.22
C ASN A 463 18.70 -18.33 19.73
N ASN A 464 18.06 -17.49 20.52
CA ASN A 464 18.12 -17.50 22.00
C ASN A 464 16.95 -18.25 22.64
N PHE A 465 16.13 -18.92 21.83
CA PHE A 465 15.10 -19.89 22.19
C PHE A 465 15.33 -21.17 21.38
#